data_4af5965cf66b5b749d0c585416c3711e
#
_entry.id   4af5965cf66b5b749d0c585416c3711e
#
_cell.length_a   1.000
_cell.length_b   1.000
_cell.length_c   1.000
_cell.angle_alpha   90.00
_cell.angle_beta   90.00
_cell.angle_gamma   90.00
#
_symmetry.space_group_name_H-M   'P 1'
#
loop_
_entity.id
_entity.type
_entity.pdbx_description
1 polymer ?
#
loop_
_entity_poly.entity_id
_entity_poly.type
_entity_poly.pdbx_seq_one_letter_code
_entity_poly.pdbx_strand_id
1 'polypeptide(L)'
;MASFFNLILDTTAPAGVTLSLNDDARYTTSASITAKIGCEDAETTGYQMKIWGGVDGAATEADAAWVTFAATKAITLATGDGKKTVNLKVRDDVGNESAVVTKEIILDTAVPVVTITGPDKSKISKVATFNVAAISFTCDVDFVEYKIKVVPTTASLQDAGVVIGTENGSTNMSGTGEYPDAQAIDCTINAADLEAASAGDGEKIIKVFVRNAAGTWSVA
;
A
#
# COMPACT_ATOMS: atom_id res chain seq x y z
N MET A 1 -5.19 50.86 -50.17
CA MET A 1 -5.95 49.75 -49.59
C MET A 1 -5.51 49.65 -48.12
N ALA A 2 -6.45 49.62 -47.19
CA ALA A 2 -6.09 49.35 -45.78
C ALA A 2 -5.84 47.85 -45.60
N SER A 3 -4.69 47.49 -45.02
CA SER A 3 -4.39 46.11 -44.61
C SER A 3 -4.91 45.92 -43.19
N PHE A 4 -5.46 44.75 -42.89
CA PHE A 4 -5.90 44.36 -41.53
C PHE A 4 -5.31 43.02 -41.17
N PHE A 5 -5.20 42.72 -39.86
CA PHE A 5 -4.87 41.43 -39.30
C PHE A 5 -5.84 41.15 -38.16
N ASN A 6 -6.02 39.87 -37.89
CA ASN A 6 -6.80 39.40 -36.71
C ASN A 6 -5.82 39.10 -35.57
N LEU A 7 -6.21 39.51 -34.38
CA LEU A 7 -5.53 39.18 -33.13
C LEU A 7 -6.56 38.58 -32.18
N ILE A 8 -6.24 37.47 -31.59
CA ILE A 8 -7.06 36.82 -30.57
C ILE A 8 -6.46 37.21 -29.22
N LEU A 9 -7.30 37.70 -28.32
CA LEU A 9 -6.95 37.88 -26.91
C LEU A 9 -7.55 36.72 -26.11
N ASP A 10 -6.72 35.95 -25.47
CA ASP A 10 -7.10 34.89 -24.56
C ASP A 10 -6.59 35.20 -23.14
N THR A 11 -7.49 35.29 -22.18
CA THR A 11 -7.22 35.55 -20.75
C THR A 11 -7.84 34.47 -19.84
N THR A 12 -8.28 33.36 -20.41
CA THR A 12 -8.98 32.30 -19.72
C THR A 12 -8.00 31.21 -19.32
N ALA A 13 -7.86 30.94 -18.02
CA ALA A 13 -7.03 29.87 -17.54
C ALA A 13 -7.67 28.49 -17.78
N PRO A 14 -6.88 27.41 -17.92
CA PRO A 14 -7.39 26.05 -18.06
C PRO A 14 -8.38 25.66 -16.95
N ALA A 15 -9.53 25.11 -17.35
CA ALA A 15 -10.63 24.73 -16.46
C ALA A 15 -10.69 23.22 -16.19
N GLY A 16 -11.35 22.83 -15.09
CA GLY A 16 -11.61 21.44 -14.75
C GLY A 16 -10.36 20.58 -14.61
N VAL A 17 -9.23 21.19 -14.19
CA VAL A 17 -7.98 20.45 -13.99
C VAL A 17 -8.14 19.47 -12.84
N THR A 18 -7.81 18.19 -13.09
CA THR A 18 -7.87 17.10 -12.11
C THR A 18 -6.54 16.36 -12.04
N LEU A 19 -6.27 15.75 -10.90
CA LEU A 19 -5.10 14.90 -10.65
C LEU A 19 -5.54 13.63 -9.92
N SER A 20 -5.16 12.48 -10.43
CA SER A 20 -5.27 11.17 -9.78
C SER A 20 -3.89 10.51 -9.73
N LEU A 21 -3.55 9.87 -8.62
CA LEU A 21 -2.28 9.16 -8.40
C LEU A 21 -2.57 7.67 -8.26
N ASN A 22 -2.01 6.83 -9.14
CA ASN A 22 -2.26 5.39 -9.20
C ASN A 22 -3.77 5.05 -9.07
N ASP A 23 -4.62 5.70 -9.86
CA ASP A 23 -6.08 5.52 -9.85
C ASP A 23 -6.72 5.81 -8.47
N ASP A 24 -6.27 6.89 -7.84
CA ASP A 24 -6.71 7.34 -6.50
C ASP A 24 -6.37 6.36 -5.37
N ALA A 25 -5.35 5.52 -5.55
CA ALA A 25 -4.86 4.64 -4.51
C ALA A 25 -4.40 5.44 -3.28
N ARG A 26 -4.81 4.99 -2.09
CA ARG A 26 -4.37 5.60 -0.82
C ARG A 26 -2.90 5.28 -0.51
N TYR A 27 -2.45 4.07 -0.87
CA TYR A 27 -1.09 3.57 -0.60
C TYR A 27 -0.41 3.12 -1.90
N THR A 28 0.91 3.16 -1.89
CA THR A 28 1.77 2.53 -2.90
C THR A 28 3.02 1.94 -2.24
N THR A 29 3.46 0.80 -2.75
CA THR A 29 4.73 0.16 -2.35
C THR A 29 5.89 0.53 -3.28
N SER A 30 5.63 1.37 -4.28
CA SER A 30 6.62 1.82 -5.27
C SER A 30 6.68 3.35 -5.30
N ALA A 31 7.91 3.89 -5.30
CA ALA A 31 8.12 5.31 -5.54
C ALA A 31 7.76 5.74 -6.97
N SER A 32 7.84 4.82 -7.94
CA SER A 32 7.41 5.10 -9.33
C SER A 32 5.91 4.89 -9.44
N ILE A 33 5.18 5.96 -9.75
CA ILE A 33 3.72 5.97 -9.83
C ILE A 33 3.25 6.67 -11.12
N THR A 34 1.99 6.45 -11.45
CA THR A 34 1.32 7.10 -12.58
C THR A 34 0.41 8.23 -12.09
N ALA A 35 0.65 9.44 -12.58
CA ALA A 35 -0.28 10.56 -12.45
C ALA A 35 -1.20 10.58 -13.68
N LYS A 36 -2.52 10.60 -13.47
CA LYS A 36 -3.53 10.88 -14.49
C LYS A 36 -4.02 12.31 -14.31
N ILE A 37 -4.03 13.06 -15.40
CA ILE A 37 -4.30 14.50 -15.39
C ILE A 37 -5.44 14.77 -16.36
N GLY A 38 -6.52 15.37 -15.86
CA GLY A 38 -7.64 15.85 -16.65
C GLY A 38 -7.57 17.36 -16.84
N CYS A 39 -8.18 17.81 -17.94
CA CYS A 39 -8.50 19.20 -18.23
C CYS A 39 -9.81 19.19 -19.03
N GLU A 40 -10.76 20.07 -18.71
CA GLU A 40 -12.06 20.12 -19.40
C GLU A 40 -12.01 20.93 -20.71
N ASP A 41 -10.90 21.64 -20.98
CA ASP A 41 -10.74 22.39 -22.21
C ASP A 41 -10.77 21.45 -23.42
N ALA A 42 -11.52 21.83 -24.46
CA ALA A 42 -11.71 21.00 -25.65
C ALA A 42 -10.41 20.76 -26.44
N GLU A 43 -9.48 21.71 -26.37
CA GLU A 43 -8.18 21.65 -27.04
C GLU A 43 -7.09 21.92 -26.01
N THR A 44 -6.11 21.02 -25.93
CA THR A 44 -4.95 21.16 -25.05
C THR A 44 -3.62 21.22 -25.83
N THR A 45 -3.70 21.52 -27.14
CA THR A 45 -2.52 21.69 -28.00
C THR A 45 -1.71 22.88 -27.52
N GLY A 46 -0.42 22.69 -27.28
CA GLY A 46 0.44 23.76 -26.76
C GLY A 46 0.42 23.92 -25.24
N TYR A 47 -0.52 23.27 -24.54
CA TYR A 47 -0.60 23.33 -23.09
C TYR A 47 0.62 22.71 -22.42
N GLN A 48 0.92 23.21 -21.24
CA GLN A 48 2.01 22.71 -20.40
C GLN A 48 1.50 22.40 -19.00
N MET A 49 2.20 21.52 -18.33
CA MET A 49 1.93 21.16 -16.94
C MET A 49 3.20 21.22 -16.08
N LYS A 50 3.02 21.41 -14.78
CA LYS A 50 4.07 21.48 -13.78
C LYS A 50 3.62 20.66 -12.57
N ILE A 51 4.49 19.75 -12.09
CA ILE A 51 4.21 18.87 -10.94
C ILE A 51 5.31 19.05 -9.90
N TRP A 52 4.96 19.21 -8.62
CA TRP A 52 5.91 19.42 -7.52
C TRP A 52 5.37 18.93 -6.17
N GLY A 53 6.18 19.05 -5.11
CA GLY A 53 5.87 18.67 -3.74
C GLY A 53 6.50 17.34 -3.36
N GLY A 54 5.69 16.33 -3.10
CA GLY A 54 6.15 14.99 -2.74
C GLY A 54 6.77 14.16 -3.87
N VAL A 55 7.37 14.81 -4.87
CA VAL A 55 8.03 14.19 -6.03
C VAL A 55 9.53 14.45 -5.99
N ASP A 56 10.30 13.51 -6.56
CA ASP A 56 11.75 13.63 -6.62
C ASP A 56 12.17 14.78 -7.55
N GLY A 57 13.17 15.54 -7.11
CA GLY A 57 13.74 16.64 -7.87
C GLY A 57 12.87 17.90 -8.00
N ALA A 58 11.68 17.96 -7.39
CA ALA A 58 10.79 19.11 -7.46
C ALA A 58 10.02 19.32 -6.15
N ALA A 59 10.72 19.66 -5.07
CA ALA A 59 10.14 19.86 -3.74
C ALA A 59 9.20 21.07 -3.67
N THR A 60 9.48 22.12 -4.43
CA THR A 60 8.69 23.34 -4.50
C THR A 60 8.24 23.66 -5.92
N GLU A 61 7.27 24.57 -6.06
CA GLU A 61 6.82 25.00 -7.40
C GLU A 61 7.97 25.62 -8.22
N ALA A 62 8.91 26.29 -7.57
CA ALA A 62 10.05 26.92 -8.22
C ALA A 62 11.05 25.90 -8.79
N ASP A 63 11.15 24.71 -8.19
CA ASP A 63 12.05 23.66 -8.65
C ASP A 63 11.47 22.90 -9.87
N ALA A 64 10.15 22.98 -10.07
CA ALA A 64 9.47 22.24 -11.13
C ALA A 64 9.53 22.98 -12.46
N ALA A 65 9.90 22.29 -13.51
CA ALA A 65 9.86 22.80 -14.88
C ALA A 65 8.46 22.63 -15.51
N TRP A 66 8.08 23.58 -16.37
CA TRP A 66 6.96 23.41 -17.28
C TRP A 66 7.32 22.37 -18.35
N VAL A 67 6.48 21.37 -18.51
CA VAL A 67 6.62 20.34 -19.53
C VAL A 67 5.33 20.25 -20.36
N THR A 68 5.40 19.71 -21.56
CA THR A 68 4.21 19.50 -22.40
C THR A 68 3.12 18.75 -21.64
N PHE A 69 1.90 19.23 -21.73
CA PHE A 69 0.73 18.58 -21.14
C PHE A 69 0.58 17.14 -21.65
N ALA A 70 0.29 16.22 -20.74
CA ALA A 70 -0.02 14.84 -21.03
C ALA A 70 -1.07 14.33 -20.04
N ALA A 71 -2.10 13.67 -20.54
CA ALA A 71 -3.16 13.09 -19.70
C ALA A 71 -2.66 11.99 -18.75
N THR A 72 -1.47 11.44 -19.02
CA THR A 72 -0.81 10.44 -18.17
C THR A 72 0.68 10.73 -18.11
N LYS A 73 1.24 10.71 -16.91
CA LYS A 73 2.67 10.93 -16.68
C LYS A 73 3.19 10.02 -15.58
N ALA A 74 4.27 9.32 -15.85
CA ALA A 74 5.05 8.66 -14.80
C ALA A 74 5.80 9.72 -13.99
N ILE A 75 5.71 9.63 -12.67
CA ILE A 75 6.43 10.46 -11.70
C ILE A 75 7.10 9.58 -10.66
N THR A 76 8.19 10.07 -10.07
CA THR A 76 8.87 9.41 -8.95
C THR A 76 8.57 10.20 -7.68
N LEU A 77 8.06 9.53 -6.66
CA LEU A 77 7.86 10.15 -5.35
C LEU A 77 9.20 10.43 -4.67
N ALA A 78 9.26 11.47 -3.87
CA ALA A 78 10.40 11.79 -3.03
C ALA A 78 10.74 10.61 -2.10
N THR A 79 12.02 10.43 -1.80
CA THR A 79 12.54 9.33 -1.00
C THR A 79 11.96 9.26 0.42
N GLY A 80 12.00 8.08 1.02
CA GLY A 80 11.49 7.77 2.36
C GLY A 80 9.98 7.49 2.36
N ASP A 81 9.57 6.61 3.25
CA ASP A 81 8.16 6.26 3.43
C ASP A 81 7.35 7.42 4.02
N GLY A 82 6.03 7.31 3.97
CA GLY A 82 5.10 8.28 4.50
C GLY A 82 4.29 9.03 3.44
N LYS A 83 3.51 10.00 3.91
CA LYS A 83 2.59 10.79 3.09
C LYS A 83 3.35 11.69 2.12
N LYS A 84 2.96 11.62 0.85
CA LYS A 84 3.45 12.46 -0.25
C LYS A 84 2.30 13.33 -0.76
N THR A 85 2.49 14.64 -0.67
CA THR A 85 1.53 15.63 -1.22
C THR A 85 2.05 16.09 -2.58
N VAL A 86 1.32 15.77 -3.64
CA VAL A 86 1.67 16.11 -5.03
C VAL A 86 0.78 17.24 -5.50
N ASN A 87 1.38 18.28 -6.06
CA ASN A 87 0.70 19.44 -6.60
C ASN A 87 0.86 19.49 -8.11
N LEU A 88 -0.16 20.02 -8.79
CA LEU A 88 -0.22 20.19 -10.23
C LEU A 88 -0.74 21.59 -10.57
N LYS A 89 -0.14 22.21 -11.58
CA LYS A 89 -0.72 23.29 -12.37
C LYS A 89 -0.66 22.94 -13.85
N VAL A 90 -1.62 23.44 -14.59
CA VAL A 90 -1.65 23.43 -16.06
C VAL A 90 -1.68 24.86 -16.54
N ARG A 91 -0.99 25.17 -17.63
CA ARG A 91 -1.13 26.43 -18.34
C ARG A 91 -1.42 26.19 -19.82
N ASP A 92 -2.16 27.12 -20.43
CA ASP A 92 -2.47 27.09 -21.84
C ASP A 92 -1.28 27.52 -22.73
N ASP A 93 -1.51 27.64 -24.01
CA ASP A 93 -0.50 28.00 -25.02
C ASP A 93 -0.13 29.50 -25.01
N VAL A 94 -0.90 30.34 -24.31
CA VAL A 94 -0.60 31.76 -24.11
C VAL A 94 -0.15 32.10 -22.69
N GLY A 95 -0.09 31.09 -21.80
CA GLY A 95 0.52 31.18 -20.46
C GLY A 95 -0.45 31.48 -19.32
N ASN A 96 -1.78 31.43 -19.52
CA ASN A 96 -2.72 31.53 -18.39
C ASN A 96 -2.65 30.25 -17.56
N GLU A 97 -2.45 30.37 -16.21
CA GLU A 97 -2.25 29.26 -15.29
C GLU A 97 -3.54 28.89 -14.56
N SER A 98 -3.81 27.61 -14.44
CA SER A 98 -4.88 27.06 -13.60
C SER A 98 -4.63 27.31 -12.11
N ALA A 99 -5.66 27.13 -11.27
CA ALA A 99 -5.46 26.91 -9.83
C ALA A 99 -4.61 25.67 -9.58
N VAL A 100 -3.96 25.61 -8.41
CA VAL A 100 -3.22 24.42 -7.96
C VAL A 100 -4.20 23.30 -7.61
N VAL A 101 -3.95 22.12 -8.16
CA VAL A 101 -4.64 20.88 -7.78
C VAL A 101 -3.69 20.06 -6.93
N THR A 102 -4.17 19.56 -5.80
CA THR A 102 -3.36 18.80 -4.83
C THR A 102 -3.95 17.40 -4.64
N LYS A 103 -3.09 16.39 -4.58
CA LYS A 103 -3.44 15.01 -4.27
C LYS A 103 -2.42 14.40 -3.32
N GLU A 104 -2.87 13.46 -2.48
CA GLU A 104 -2.02 12.76 -1.52
C GLU A 104 -1.98 11.27 -1.82
N ILE A 105 -0.82 10.65 -1.57
CA ILE A 105 -0.59 9.20 -1.60
C ILE A 105 0.40 8.85 -0.50
N ILE A 106 0.30 7.66 0.10
CA ILE A 106 1.23 7.19 1.13
C ILE A 106 2.18 6.18 0.48
N LEU A 107 3.47 6.50 0.46
CA LEU A 107 4.53 5.53 0.12
C LEU A 107 4.83 4.70 1.36
N ASP A 108 4.71 3.38 1.26
CA ASP A 108 5.02 2.42 2.31
C ASP A 108 5.72 1.21 1.67
N THR A 109 7.03 1.19 1.79
CA THR A 109 7.90 0.11 1.26
C THR A 109 8.30 -0.88 2.35
N ALA A 110 7.83 -0.68 3.60
CA ALA A 110 8.18 -1.52 4.72
C ALA A 110 7.62 -2.95 4.55
N VAL A 111 8.46 -3.94 4.80
CA VAL A 111 8.06 -5.33 4.92
C VAL A 111 7.87 -5.64 6.40
N PRO A 112 6.64 -6.00 6.84
CA PRO A 112 6.38 -6.29 8.25
C PRO A 112 7.25 -7.41 8.79
N VAL A 113 7.77 -7.24 10.01
CA VAL A 113 8.55 -8.26 10.74
C VAL A 113 7.75 -8.77 11.93
N VAL A 114 7.52 -10.08 11.97
CA VAL A 114 6.77 -10.75 13.02
C VAL A 114 7.73 -11.33 14.07
N THR A 115 7.44 -11.06 15.33
CA THR A 115 8.09 -11.71 16.47
C THR A 115 7.11 -12.64 17.17
N ILE A 116 7.46 -13.93 17.29
CA ILE A 116 6.63 -14.97 17.94
C ILE A 116 7.20 -15.28 19.33
N THR A 117 6.32 -15.35 20.32
CA THR A 117 6.60 -15.81 21.67
C THR A 117 5.88 -17.13 21.92
N GLY A 118 6.59 -18.12 22.42
CA GLY A 118 6.07 -19.48 22.61
C GLY A 118 6.61 -20.47 21.57
N PRO A 119 6.01 -21.69 21.46
CA PRO A 119 4.85 -22.16 22.22
C PRO A 119 5.19 -22.45 23.70
N ASP A 120 4.17 -22.40 24.55
CA ASP A 120 4.27 -22.78 25.98
C ASP A 120 4.53 -24.27 26.17
N LYS A 121 4.23 -25.09 25.19
CA LYS A 121 4.44 -26.56 25.16
C LYS A 121 5.04 -26.97 23.82
N SER A 122 6.10 -27.77 23.87
CA SER A 122 6.76 -28.30 22.67
C SER A 122 6.02 -29.45 21.98
N LYS A 123 5.03 -30.05 22.68
CA LYS A 123 4.22 -31.17 22.17
C LYS A 123 2.79 -31.06 22.65
N ILE A 124 1.86 -31.37 21.78
CA ILE A 124 0.42 -31.48 22.06
C ILE A 124 -0.12 -32.79 21.48
N SER A 125 -1.25 -33.25 22.02
CA SER A 125 -1.97 -34.44 21.55
C SER A 125 -3.46 -34.20 21.61
N LYS A 126 -4.28 -35.07 21.06
CA LYS A 126 -5.75 -34.95 21.16
C LYS A 126 -6.34 -35.34 22.54
N VAL A 127 -5.51 -35.73 23.49
CA VAL A 127 -5.95 -36.04 24.88
C VAL A 127 -6.24 -34.71 25.61
N ALA A 128 -7.41 -34.63 26.24
CA ALA A 128 -7.79 -33.47 27.04
C ALA A 128 -6.68 -33.09 28.03
N THR A 129 -6.48 -31.83 28.31
CA THR A 129 -5.39 -31.20 29.08
C THR A 129 -4.02 -31.13 28.37
N PHE A 130 -3.78 -31.93 27.32
CA PHE A 130 -2.58 -31.87 26.48
C PHE A 130 -2.87 -31.41 25.04
N ASN A 131 -4.10 -30.99 24.78
CA ASN A 131 -4.60 -30.73 23.43
C ASN A 131 -4.39 -29.31 22.92
N VAL A 132 -3.81 -28.42 23.71
CA VAL A 132 -3.59 -27.04 23.34
C VAL A 132 -2.17 -26.56 23.62
N ALA A 133 -1.65 -25.69 22.74
CA ALA A 133 -0.45 -24.89 22.96
C ALA A 133 -0.80 -23.40 22.76
N ALA A 134 -0.23 -22.54 23.62
CA ALA A 134 -0.36 -21.10 23.53
C ALA A 134 0.87 -20.50 22.85
N ILE A 135 0.62 -19.56 21.96
CA ILE A 135 1.61 -18.65 21.38
C ILE A 135 1.09 -17.22 21.45
N SER A 136 1.97 -16.25 21.35
CA SER A 136 1.59 -14.88 20.99
C SER A 136 2.53 -14.34 19.93
N PHE A 137 2.10 -13.32 19.21
CA PHE A 137 2.98 -12.64 18.27
C PHE A 137 2.75 -11.12 18.30
N THR A 138 3.78 -10.38 17.91
CA THR A 138 3.74 -8.94 17.65
C THR A 138 4.29 -8.67 16.27
N CYS A 139 4.00 -7.47 15.74
CA CYS A 139 4.58 -6.95 14.50
C CYS A 139 5.25 -5.61 14.78
N ASP A 140 6.29 -5.27 14.05
CA ASP A 140 7.05 -4.03 14.18
C ASP A 140 6.40 -2.81 13.47
N VAL A 141 5.29 -3.05 12.76
CA VAL A 141 4.48 -2.01 12.08
C VAL A 141 2.99 -2.30 12.28
N ASP A 142 2.16 -1.28 12.08
CA ASP A 142 0.71 -1.44 12.00
C ASP A 142 0.33 -2.44 10.90
N PHE A 143 -0.64 -3.30 11.17
CA PHE A 143 -1.09 -4.29 10.20
C PHE A 143 -2.61 -4.43 10.17
N VAL A 144 -3.13 -4.97 9.06
CA VAL A 144 -4.58 -5.06 8.81
C VAL A 144 -5.09 -6.48 8.62
N GLU A 145 -4.20 -7.44 8.48
CA GLU A 145 -4.55 -8.86 8.33
C GLU A 145 -3.43 -9.74 8.87
N TYR A 146 -3.80 -10.88 9.46
CA TYR A 146 -2.85 -11.92 9.80
C TYR A 146 -3.41 -13.33 9.55
N LYS A 147 -2.50 -14.28 9.36
CA LYS A 147 -2.80 -15.71 9.18
C LYS A 147 -1.75 -16.54 9.89
N ILE A 148 -2.19 -17.54 10.68
CA ILE A 148 -1.33 -18.56 11.28
C ILE A 148 -1.51 -19.84 10.49
N LYS A 149 -0.42 -20.33 9.92
CA LYS A 149 -0.46 -21.42 8.95
C LYS A 149 0.52 -22.54 9.32
N VAL A 150 0.13 -23.77 8.98
CA VAL A 150 1.09 -24.88 8.87
C VAL A 150 1.67 -24.83 7.46
N VAL A 151 2.98 -24.76 7.35
CA VAL A 151 3.68 -24.58 6.07
C VAL A 151 4.74 -25.64 5.82
N PRO A 152 5.13 -25.92 4.57
CA PRO A 152 6.34 -26.66 4.27
C PRO A 152 7.59 -25.95 4.83
N THR A 153 8.63 -26.71 5.17
CA THR A 153 9.89 -26.18 5.74
C THR A 153 10.53 -25.06 4.92
N THR A 154 10.35 -25.09 3.60
CA THR A 154 10.94 -24.11 2.65
C THR A 154 10.03 -22.92 2.37
N ALA A 155 8.78 -22.89 2.88
CA ALA A 155 7.85 -21.82 2.60
C ALA A 155 8.23 -20.54 3.34
N SER A 156 8.36 -19.43 2.62
CA SER A 156 8.60 -18.09 3.18
C SER A 156 7.47 -17.09 2.86
N LEU A 157 6.58 -17.45 1.95
CA LEU A 157 5.49 -16.58 1.48
C LEU A 157 4.15 -17.00 2.07
N GLN A 158 3.25 -16.04 2.21
CA GLN A 158 1.95 -16.21 2.84
C GLN A 158 0.95 -17.08 2.05
N ASP A 159 1.16 -17.29 0.77
CA ASP A 159 0.31 -18.13 -0.09
C ASP A 159 0.55 -19.63 0.12
N ALA A 160 1.69 -20.01 0.69
CA ALA A 160 2.00 -21.39 1.02
C ALA A 160 1.27 -21.88 2.29
N GLY A 161 1.07 -23.19 2.39
CA GLY A 161 0.53 -23.87 3.58
C GLY A 161 -0.97 -23.65 3.79
N VAL A 162 -1.47 -24.18 4.91
CA VAL A 162 -2.89 -24.20 5.29
C VAL A 162 -3.10 -23.41 6.56
N VAL A 163 -4.09 -22.51 6.59
CA VAL A 163 -4.48 -21.80 7.82
C VAL A 163 -5.03 -22.82 8.81
N ILE A 164 -4.59 -22.72 10.07
CA ILE A 164 -5.13 -23.56 11.15
C ILE A 164 -6.59 -23.12 11.39
N GLY A 165 -7.52 -24.08 11.41
CA GLY A 165 -8.92 -23.83 11.71
C GLY A 165 -9.18 -23.51 13.16
N THR A 166 -10.44 -23.22 13.49
CA THR A 166 -10.88 -22.87 14.85
C THR A 166 -12.02 -23.76 15.35
N GLU A 167 -12.40 -24.77 14.58
CA GLU A 167 -13.56 -25.63 14.81
C GLU A 167 -13.44 -26.49 16.07
N ASN A 168 -12.23 -26.77 16.51
CA ASN A 168 -11.94 -27.63 17.68
C ASN A 168 -11.32 -26.85 18.85
N GLY A 169 -11.40 -25.53 18.83
CA GLY A 169 -11.02 -24.67 19.94
C GLY A 169 -9.67 -23.96 19.82
N SER A 170 -9.04 -23.94 18.64
CA SER A 170 -8.02 -22.95 18.35
C SER A 170 -8.62 -21.54 18.33
N THR A 171 -7.85 -20.54 18.72
CA THR A 171 -8.31 -19.13 18.76
C THR A 171 -7.32 -18.24 18.06
N ASN A 172 -7.84 -17.18 17.40
CA ASN A 172 -7.05 -16.14 16.72
C ASN A 172 -6.07 -16.70 15.66
N MET A 173 -6.52 -17.68 14.87
CA MET A 173 -5.71 -18.29 13.82
C MET A 173 -5.65 -17.41 12.54
N SER A 174 -6.56 -16.48 12.41
CA SER A 174 -6.55 -15.41 11.39
C SER A 174 -7.38 -14.24 11.85
N GLY A 175 -7.14 -13.07 11.30
CA GLY A 175 -7.92 -11.89 11.60
C GLY A 175 -7.74 -10.78 10.57
N THR A 176 -8.74 -9.92 10.47
CA THR A 176 -8.73 -8.68 9.71
C THR A 176 -9.21 -7.53 10.58
N GLY A 177 -8.59 -6.38 10.47
CA GLY A 177 -8.90 -5.21 11.29
C GLY A 177 -7.72 -4.25 11.34
N GLU A 178 -7.73 -3.35 12.29
CA GLU A 178 -6.61 -2.45 12.56
C GLU A 178 -5.90 -2.95 13.82
N TYR A 179 -4.63 -3.29 13.66
CA TYR A 179 -3.76 -3.78 14.73
C TYR A 179 -2.56 -2.83 14.80
N PRO A 180 -2.39 -2.08 15.91
CA PRO A 180 -1.22 -1.23 16.11
C PRO A 180 0.09 -2.03 16.15
N ASP A 181 1.20 -1.38 15.85
CA ASP A 181 2.54 -1.91 16.06
C ASP A 181 2.72 -2.37 17.52
N ALA A 182 3.55 -3.39 17.71
CA ALA A 182 3.84 -4.01 19.01
C ALA A 182 2.62 -4.56 19.79
N GLN A 183 1.40 -4.49 19.26
CA GLN A 183 0.25 -5.15 19.90
C GLN A 183 0.44 -6.65 19.90
N ALA A 184 0.36 -7.28 21.08
CA ALA A 184 0.40 -8.72 21.19
C ALA A 184 -0.96 -9.34 20.80
N ILE A 185 -0.92 -10.36 19.96
CA ILE A 185 -2.05 -11.21 19.63
C ILE A 185 -1.84 -12.58 20.25
N ASP A 186 -2.64 -12.88 21.27
CA ASP A 186 -2.59 -14.17 21.95
C ASP A 186 -3.41 -15.20 21.18
N CYS A 187 -2.81 -16.37 20.95
CA CYS A 187 -3.36 -17.43 20.13
C CYS A 187 -3.29 -18.76 20.85
N THR A 188 -4.29 -19.60 20.64
CA THR A 188 -4.30 -20.98 21.14
C THR A 188 -4.41 -21.93 19.95
N ILE A 189 -3.50 -22.88 19.85
CA ILE A 189 -3.49 -23.93 18.82
C ILE A 189 -4.00 -25.22 19.43
N ASN A 190 -5.13 -25.75 18.92
CA ASN A 190 -5.68 -27.04 19.32
C ASN A 190 -5.13 -28.15 18.40
N ALA A 191 -4.81 -29.30 18.97
CA ALA A 191 -4.22 -30.44 18.28
C ALA A 191 -5.14 -30.99 17.16
N ALA A 192 -6.47 -30.96 17.34
CA ALA A 192 -7.40 -31.43 16.32
C ALA A 192 -7.46 -30.48 15.12
N ASP A 193 -7.42 -29.16 15.36
CA ASP A 193 -7.36 -28.16 14.27
C ASP A 193 -6.00 -28.22 13.56
N LEU A 194 -4.91 -28.44 14.30
CA LEU A 194 -3.58 -28.61 13.74
C LEU A 194 -3.50 -29.84 12.83
N GLU A 195 -4.09 -30.99 13.27
CA GLU A 195 -4.15 -32.20 12.46
C GLU A 195 -5.04 -32.03 11.22
N ALA A 196 -6.14 -31.29 11.34
CA ALA A 196 -7.00 -30.99 10.18
C ALA A 196 -6.25 -30.15 9.14
N ALA A 197 -5.39 -29.22 9.58
CA ALA A 197 -4.54 -28.43 8.69
C ALA A 197 -3.35 -29.21 8.10
N SER A 198 -2.85 -30.21 8.84
CA SER A 198 -1.71 -31.04 8.44
C SER A 198 -1.80 -32.42 9.11
N ALA A 199 -2.33 -33.40 8.38
CA ALA A 199 -2.61 -34.73 8.90
C ALA A 199 -1.35 -35.49 9.36
N GLY A 200 -1.58 -36.40 10.34
CA GLY A 200 -0.58 -37.35 10.88
C GLY A 200 0.33 -36.70 11.92
N ASP A 201 1.00 -37.61 12.67
CA ASP A 201 1.95 -37.25 13.71
C ASP A 201 3.26 -36.70 13.13
N GLY A 202 4.01 -35.99 13.96
CA GLY A 202 5.32 -35.44 13.63
C GLY A 202 5.44 -33.95 13.84
N GLU A 203 6.58 -33.40 13.46
CA GLU A 203 6.87 -31.98 13.53
C GLU A 203 6.01 -31.21 12.55
N LYS A 204 5.43 -30.10 13.01
CA LYS A 204 4.66 -29.16 12.19
C LYS A 204 5.34 -27.79 12.25
N ILE A 205 5.62 -27.21 11.10
CA ILE A 205 6.17 -25.85 11.03
C ILE A 205 5.01 -24.88 10.95
N ILE A 206 4.91 -24.04 11.97
CA ILE A 206 3.87 -23.03 12.08
C ILE A 206 4.50 -21.66 11.86
N LYS A 207 3.91 -20.87 10.97
CA LYS A 207 4.34 -19.51 10.67
C LYS A 207 3.17 -18.55 10.80
N VAL A 208 3.49 -17.34 11.23
CA VAL A 208 2.57 -16.21 11.30
C VAL A 208 2.91 -15.25 10.16
N PHE A 209 1.93 -14.92 9.36
CA PHE A 209 2.05 -13.92 8.31
C PHE A 209 1.15 -12.74 8.64
N VAL A 210 1.65 -11.53 8.49
CA VAL A 210 0.89 -10.29 8.64
C VAL A 210 0.96 -9.46 7.37
N ARG A 211 -0.06 -8.63 7.13
CA ARG A 211 -0.14 -7.73 5.99
C ARG A 211 -0.39 -6.31 6.48
N ASN A 212 0.45 -5.35 6.06
CA ASN A 212 0.25 -3.93 6.33
C ASN A 212 -0.87 -3.32 5.45
N ALA A 213 -1.21 -2.05 5.70
CA ALA A 213 -2.25 -1.33 4.97
C ALA A 213 -1.90 -1.08 3.49
N ALA A 214 -0.62 -1.05 3.13
CA ALA A 214 -0.16 -0.96 1.75
C ALA A 214 -0.28 -2.27 0.96
N GLY A 215 -0.65 -3.38 1.64
CA GLY A 215 -0.82 -4.69 1.03
C GLY A 215 0.40 -5.59 1.05
N THR A 216 1.50 -5.16 1.69
CA THR A 216 2.73 -5.93 1.81
C THR A 216 2.60 -6.98 2.91
N TRP A 217 2.90 -8.24 2.56
CA TRP A 217 2.96 -9.35 3.51
C TRP A 217 4.36 -9.48 4.11
N SER A 218 4.42 -9.90 5.38
CA SER A 218 5.67 -10.32 6.02
C SER A 218 6.26 -11.53 5.30
N VAL A 219 7.59 -11.62 5.33
CA VAL A 219 8.34 -12.81 4.93
C VAL A 219 8.71 -13.56 6.19
N ALA A 220 8.45 -14.88 6.26
CA ALA A 220 8.66 -15.73 7.44
C ALA A 220 9.83 -16.69 7.25
#